data_27da16e947694e2650dcc1b1423b134f
#
_entry.id   27da16e947694e2650dcc1b1423b134f
#
_cell.length_a   1.000
_cell.length_b   1.000
_cell.length_c   1.000
_cell.angle_alpha   90.00
_cell.angle_beta   90.00
_cell.angle_gamma   90.00
#
_symmetry.space_group_name_H-M   'P 1'
#
loop_
_entity.id
_entity.type
_entity.pdbx_description
1 polymer ?
#
loop_
_entity_poly.entity_id
_entity_poly.type
_entity_poly.pdbx_seq_one_letter_code
_entity_poly.pdbx_strand_id
1 'polypeptide(L)'
;MIQDFTLDLNLKRLKTTLLEFVNDEGRQKSNQGGYQSNLLSPEDMPSQLKNQIDLKVDGELIQWWVNINGRGNTNACHDHYDRTPPVQPVGTSGVFYISVPDDNMGDILFQGTMMRSHPTLYDPPLRYEPKPNRLLIFPSDCFHSVEPNQSDKERM
;
A
#
# COMPACT_ATOMS: atom_id res chain seq x y z
N MET A 1 5.92 -14.25 2.05
CA MET A 1 5.34 -14.50 0.71
C MET A 1 4.34 -13.39 0.40
N ILE A 2 4.35 -12.88 -0.83
CA ILE A 2 3.35 -11.88 -1.27
C ILE A 2 2.09 -12.63 -1.67
N GLN A 3 0.94 -12.18 -1.15
CA GLN A 3 -0.39 -12.68 -1.53
C GLN A 3 -1.05 -11.65 -2.44
N ASP A 4 -1.68 -12.10 -3.50
CA ASP A 4 -2.29 -11.26 -4.55
C ASP A 4 -3.75 -11.64 -4.73
N PHE A 5 -4.64 -10.71 -4.47
CA PHE A 5 -6.09 -10.90 -4.56
C PHE A 5 -6.72 -9.87 -5.50
N THR A 6 -7.74 -10.28 -6.22
CA THR A 6 -8.65 -9.36 -6.91
C THR A 6 -9.95 -9.32 -6.10
N LEU A 7 -10.30 -8.14 -5.59
CA LEU A 7 -11.56 -7.92 -4.91
C LEU A 7 -12.65 -7.52 -5.92
N ASP A 8 -13.91 -7.51 -5.48
CA ASP A 8 -15.04 -7.05 -6.29
C ASP A 8 -15.80 -5.97 -5.50
N LEU A 9 -15.23 -4.76 -5.50
CA LEU A 9 -15.76 -3.62 -4.77
C LEU A 9 -16.15 -2.49 -5.73
N ASN A 10 -17.15 -1.69 -5.34
CA ASN A 10 -17.54 -0.49 -6.07
C ASN A 10 -16.48 0.61 -5.88
N LEU A 11 -15.47 0.63 -6.75
CA LEU A 11 -14.33 1.53 -6.67
C LEU A 11 -14.72 3.00 -6.81
N LYS A 12 -15.75 3.33 -7.59
CA LYS A 12 -16.23 4.71 -7.73
C LYS A 12 -16.73 5.24 -6.39
N ARG A 13 -17.55 4.46 -5.70
CA ARG A 13 -18.07 4.81 -4.37
C ARG A 13 -16.94 4.89 -3.34
N LEU A 14 -16.02 3.91 -3.33
CA LEU A 14 -14.87 3.90 -2.44
C LEU A 14 -14.00 5.14 -2.65
N LYS A 15 -13.67 5.48 -3.89
CA LYS A 15 -12.87 6.65 -4.21
C LYS A 15 -13.50 7.93 -3.66
N THR A 16 -14.81 8.12 -3.86
CA THR A 16 -15.53 9.28 -3.33
C THR A 16 -15.41 9.37 -1.81
N THR A 17 -15.64 8.27 -1.11
CA THR A 17 -15.53 8.23 0.37
C THR A 17 -14.10 8.50 0.84
N LEU A 18 -13.09 7.91 0.19
CA LEU A 18 -11.69 8.05 0.60
C LEU A 18 -11.12 9.43 0.32
N LEU A 19 -11.61 10.13 -0.70
CA LEU A 19 -11.23 11.53 -0.98
C LEU A 19 -11.66 12.49 0.13
N GLU A 20 -12.62 12.13 0.99
CA GLU A 20 -12.98 12.91 2.18
C GLU A 20 -11.83 13.01 3.19
N PHE A 21 -10.88 12.05 3.17
CA PHE A 21 -9.68 12.06 4.01
C PHE A 21 -8.49 12.81 3.38
N VAL A 22 -8.65 13.32 2.15
CA VAL A 22 -7.62 14.05 1.40
C VAL A 22 -7.96 15.55 1.49
N ASN A 23 -7.82 16.13 2.67
CA ASN A 23 -8.23 17.50 2.96
C ASN A 23 -7.18 18.36 3.66
N ASP A 24 -5.97 17.83 3.85
CA ASP A 24 -4.83 18.48 4.49
C ASP A 24 -3.56 18.42 3.61
N GLU A 25 -2.44 18.89 4.12
CA GLU A 25 -1.15 18.81 3.41
C GLU A 25 -0.58 17.38 3.35
N GLY A 26 -1.19 16.45 4.08
CA GLY A 26 -0.70 15.09 4.21
C GLY A 26 0.65 15.01 4.93
N ARG A 27 1.39 13.95 4.69
CA ARG A 27 2.70 13.72 5.31
C ARG A 27 3.73 13.27 4.27
N GLN A 28 5.00 13.49 4.60
CA GLN A 28 6.14 12.99 3.86
C GLN A 28 6.75 11.80 4.60
N LYS A 29 6.84 10.65 3.94
CA LYS A 29 7.47 9.42 4.43
C LYS A 29 8.35 8.82 3.34
N SER A 30 7.93 7.71 2.73
CA SER A 30 8.63 7.14 1.57
C SER A 30 8.29 7.83 0.25
N ASN A 31 7.18 8.60 0.20
CA ASN A 31 6.73 9.28 -1.00
C ASN A 31 7.69 10.39 -1.43
N GLN A 32 8.03 10.35 -2.70
CA GLN A 32 8.79 11.39 -3.41
C GLN A 32 7.84 12.05 -4.41
N GLY A 33 7.33 13.22 -4.02
CA GLY A 33 6.15 13.82 -4.63
C GLY A 33 4.87 13.05 -4.25
N GLY A 34 3.76 13.44 -4.89
CA GLY A 34 2.45 12.84 -4.60
C GLY A 34 1.91 13.21 -3.22
N TYR A 35 0.80 12.61 -2.90
CA TYR A 35 0.10 12.82 -1.63
C TYR A 35 0.07 11.54 -0.81
N GLN A 36 0.33 11.65 0.47
CA GLN A 36 0.10 10.60 1.47
C GLN A 36 -0.64 11.22 2.65
N SER A 37 -1.83 10.70 2.97
CA SER A 37 -2.62 11.21 4.09
C SER A 37 -1.91 10.96 5.43
N ASN A 38 -2.38 11.62 6.47
CA ASN A 38 -2.06 11.24 7.84
C ASN A 38 -2.54 9.81 8.12
N LEU A 39 -2.06 9.22 9.21
CA LEU A 39 -2.55 7.91 9.66
C LEU A 39 -4.00 8.02 10.05
N LEU A 40 -4.80 7.07 9.57
CA LEU A 40 -6.22 6.96 9.82
C LEU A 40 -6.49 5.76 10.73
N SER A 41 -7.53 5.85 11.52
CA SER A 41 -7.89 4.77 12.44
C SER A 41 -8.69 3.67 11.73
N PRO A 42 -8.70 2.44 12.25
CA PRO A 42 -9.46 1.34 11.65
C PRO A 42 -10.96 1.62 11.47
N GLU A 43 -11.54 2.42 12.36
CA GLU A 43 -12.96 2.78 12.33
C GLU A 43 -13.32 3.68 11.14
N ASP A 44 -12.35 4.42 10.62
CA ASP A 44 -12.53 5.31 9.47
C ASP A 44 -12.51 4.56 8.14
N MET A 45 -12.04 3.30 8.12
CA MET A 45 -12.01 2.51 6.89
C MET A 45 -13.43 2.15 6.43
N PRO A 46 -13.76 2.38 5.15
CA PRO A 46 -15.06 1.94 4.61
C PRO A 46 -15.31 0.46 4.88
N SER A 47 -16.45 0.13 5.50
CA SER A 47 -16.75 -1.21 5.99
C SER A 47 -16.64 -2.29 4.92
N GLN A 48 -17.04 -1.99 3.68
CA GLN A 48 -16.94 -2.94 2.57
C GLN A 48 -15.48 -3.32 2.27
N LEU A 49 -14.52 -2.40 2.38
CA LEU A 49 -13.10 -2.68 2.20
C LEU A 49 -12.54 -3.42 3.42
N LYS A 50 -12.85 -2.92 4.63
CA LYS A 50 -12.43 -3.54 5.88
C LYS A 50 -12.83 -5.00 5.96
N ASN A 51 -14.10 -5.31 5.68
CA ASN A 51 -14.61 -6.69 5.70
C ASN A 51 -13.85 -7.62 4.74
N GLN A 52 -13.46 -7.12 3.55
CA GLN A 52 -12.68 -7.92 2.60
C GLN A 52 -11.24 -8.15 3.09
N ILE A 53 -10.63 -7.17 3.74
CA ILE A 53 -9.30 -7.32 4.34
C ILE A 53 -9.35 -8.31 5.49
N ASP A 54 -10.32 -8.19 6.41
CA ASP A 54 -10.49 -9.07 7.57
C ASP A 54 -10.70 -10.55 7.17
N LEU A 55 -11.27 -10.80 5.99
CA LEU A 55 -11.40 -12.15 5.42
C LEU A 55 -10.08 -12.74 4.88
N LYS A 56 -9.04 -11.93 4.69
CA LYS A 56 -7.77 -12.33 4.06
C LYS A 56 -6.60 -12.32 5.02
N VAL A 57 -6.72 -11.61 6.13
CA VAL A 57 -5.64 -11.38 7.09
C VAL A 57 -6.10 -11.78 8.48
N ASP A 58 -5.35 -12.67 9.13
CA ASP A 58 -5.53 -12.94 10.53
C ASP A 58 -4.92 -11.80 11.36
N GLY A 59 -5.72 -11.16 12.19
CA GLY A 59 -5.29 -10.05 13.03
C GLY A 59 -6.17 -8.82 12.90
N GLU A 60 -5.83 -7.80 13.67
CA GLU A 60 -6.56 -6.53 13.67
C GLU A 60 -5.86 -5.50 12.79
N LEU A 61 -6.65 -4.75 12.02
CA LEU A 61 -6.16 -3.56 11.33
C LEU A 61 -5.78 -2.52 12.39
N ILE A 62 -4.54 -2.05 12.37
CA ILE A 62 -4.04 -1.08 13.34
C ILE A 62 -4.18 0.36 12.80
N GLN A 63 -3.82 0.56 11.54
CA GLN A 63 -3.81 1.87 10.88
C GLN A 63 -3.80 1.71 9.37
N TRP A 64 -4.19 2.77 8.69
CA TRP A 64 -4.15 2.85 7.24
C TRP A 64 -3.96 4.30 6.77
N TRP A 65 -3.76 4.51 5.49
CA TRP A 65 -3.62 5.83 4.87
C TRP A 65 -3.92 5.76 3.39
N VAL A 66 -4.12 6.92 2.78
CA VAL A 66 -4.37 7.09 1.35
C VAL A 66 -3.12 7.62 0.67
N ASN A 67 -2.76 7.02 -0.47
CA ASN A 67 -1.71 7.52 -1.36
C ASN A 67 -2.32 7.94 -2.70
N ILE A 68 -1.90 9.09 -3.22
CA ILE A 68 -2.21 9.55 -4.57
C ILE A 68 -0.90 9.93 -5.26
N ASN A 69 -0.57 9.22 -6.33
CA ASN A 69 0.65 9.43 -7.09
C ASN A 69 0.32 9.91 -8.50
N GLY A 70 0.64 11.16 -8.79
CA GLY A 70 0.61 11.73 -10.13
C GLY A 70 1.90 11.43 -10.91
N ARG A 71 2.06 12.03 -12.08
CA ARG A 71 3.21 11.82 -12.97
C ARG A 71 4.53 12.11 -12.27
N GLY A 72 5.47 11.18 -12.40
CA GLY A 72 6.81 11.24 -11.81
C GLY A 72 6.86 10.93 -10.32
N ASN A 73 5.72 10.81 -9.64
CA ASN A 73 5.72 10.48 -8.21
C ASN A 73 6.05 9.00 -7.98
N THR A 74 6.81 8.76 -6.94
CA THR A 74 7.37 7.44 -6.58
C THR A 74 7.40 7.26 -5.07
N ASN A 75 7.65 6.04 -4.61
CA ASN A 75 7.96 5.77 -3.21
C ASN A 75 9.34 5.11 -3.11
N ALA A 76 10.22 5.70 -2.30
CA ALA A 76 11.53 5.14 -2.02
C ALA A 76 11.43 3.77 -1.32
N CYS A 77 12.48 2.97 -1.44
CA CYS A 77 12.53 1.66 -0.80
C CYS A 77 12.44 1.79 0.73
N HIS A 78 11.49 1.10 1.32
CA HIS A 78 11.20 1.10 2.76
C HIS A 78 10.48 -0.18 3.16
N ASP A 79 10.27 -0.35 4.47
CA ASP A 79 9.37 -1.33 5.05
C ASP A 79 8.44 -0.66 6.08
N HIS A 80 7.57 -1.43 6.71
CA HIS A 80 6.63 -0.96 7.73
C HIS A 80 6.89 -1.58 9.11
N TYR A 81 8.05 -2.21 9.30
CA TYR A 81 8.38 -2.85 10.56
C TYR A 81 8.89 -1.86 11.59
N ASP A 82 8.19 -1.77 12.72
CA ASP A 82 8.62 -0.93 13.84
C ASP A 82 9.74 -1.62 14.62
N ARG A 83 10.92 -1.01 14.63
CA ARG A 83 12.11 -1.48 15.32
C ARG A 83 12.28 -0.85 16.71
N THR A 84 11.30 -0.05 17.15
CA THR A 84 11.35 0.59 18.47
C THR A 84 11.16 -0.46 19.57
N PRO A 85 12.05 -0.53 20.56
CA PRO A 85 11.87 -1.47 21.67
C PRO A 85 10.61 -1.17 22.51
N PRO A 86 9.89 -2.18 23.00
CA PRO A 86 10.11 -3.63 22.77
C PRO A 86 9.75 -4.03 21.36
N VAL A 87 10.66 -4.73 20.68
CA VAL A 87 10.46 -5.17 19.28
C VAL A 87 9.26 -6.09 19.18
N GLN A 88 8.32 -5.74 18.35
CA GLN A 88 7.09 -6.49 18.14
C GLN A 88 7.30 -7.62 17.11
N PRO A 89 6.45 -8.65 17.11
CA PRO A 89 6.41 -9.63 16.03
C PRO A 89 6.17 -8.96 14.67
N VAL A 90 6.71 -9.57 13.61
CA VAL A 90 6.47 -9.09 12.26
C VAL A 90 4.98 -9.20 11.92
N GLY A 91 4.37 -8.06 11.68
CA GLY A 91 2.97 -7.97 11.29
C GLY A 91 2.76 -8.12 9.77
N THR A 92 1.58 -7.72 9.33
CA THR A 92 1.16 -7.76 7.94
C THR A 92 0.90 -6.34 7.45
N SER A 93 1.32 -6.06 6.23
CA SER A 93 1.02 -4.84 5.49
C SER A 93 0.30 -5.17 4.19
N GLY A 94 -0.37 -4.18 3.60
CA GLY A 94 -1.04 -4.36 2.33
C GLY A 94 -1.16 -3.07 1.54
N VAL A 95 -1.39 -3.22 0.25
CA VAL A 95 -1.75 -2.12 -0.65
C VAL A 95 -2.98 -2.52 -1.47
N PHE A 96 -3.95 -1.64 -1.52
CA PHE A 96 -5.17 -1.81 -2.31
C PHE A 96 -5.29 -0.68 -3.33
N TYR A 97 -5.48 -1.04 -4.60
CA TYR A 97 -5.56 -0.09 -5.70
C TYR A 97 -7.02 0.22 -6.04
N ILE A 98 -7.37 1.49 -5.96
CA ILE A 98 -8.73 2.01 -6.14
C ILE A 98 -8.91 2.66 -7.50
N SER A 99 -7.95 3.46 -7.92
CA SER A 99 -7.99 4.19 -9.19
C SER A 99 -6.69 3.99 -9.95
N VAL A 100 -6.77 3.26 -11.05
CA VAL A 100 -5.66 3.01 -11.99
C VAL A 100 -6.21 3.26 -13.38
N PRO A 101 -6.34 4.54 -13.78
CA PRO A 101 -7.05 4.90 -15.01
C PRO A 101 -6.22 4.73 -16.29
N ASP A 102 -4.97 4.29 -16.18
CA ASP A 102 -4.04 4.18 -17.31
C ASP A 102 -3.03 3.05 -17.08
N ASP A 103 -2.27 2.71 -18.11
CA ASP A 103 -1.11 1.82 -18.00
C ASP A 103 0.13 2.57 -17.50
N ASN A 104 1.19 1.84 -17.11
CA ASN A 104 2.48 2.39 -16.67
C ASN A 104 2.39 3.42 -15.53
N MET A 105 1.51 3.16 -14.58
CA MET A 105 1.29 4.03 -13.43
C MET A 105 2.24 3.75 -12.25
N GLY A 106 3.34 3.04 -12.47
CA GLY A 106 4.38 2.71 -11.51
C GLY A 106 4.08 1.41 -10.75
N ASP A 107 4.92 0.40 -11.00
CA ASP A 107 4.83 -0.89 -10.35
C ASP A 107 5.34 -0.84 -8.92
N ILE A 108 4.80 -1.68 -8.05
CA ILE A 108 5.40 -1.96 -6.77
C ILE A 108 6.43 -3.10 -6.91
N LEU A 109 7.62 -2.87 -6.35
CA LEU A 109 8.74 -3.81 -6.38
C LEU A 109 9.02 -4.29 -4.96
N PHE A 110 9.01 -5.59 -4.75
CA PHE A 110 9.40 -6.21 -3.47
C PHE A 110 10.81 -6.75 -3.58
N GLN A 111 11.71 -6.27 -2.69
CA GLN A 111 13.11 -6.68 -2.63
C GLN A 111 13.34 -7.87 -1.68
N GLY A 112 12.46 -8.08 -0.73
CA GLY A 112 12.55 -9.18 0.23
C GLY A 112 12.53 -8.74 1.69
N THR A 113 12.81 -9.68 2.58
CA THR A 113 12.81 -9.46 4.04
C THR A 113 14.23 -9.62 4.59
N MET A 114 14.65 -8.69 5.44
CA MET A 114 16.01 -8.68 6.02
C MET A 114 16.03 -8.99 7.52
N MET A 115 14.89 -8.88 8.19
CA MET A 115 14.80 -8.91 9.66
C MET A 115 14.54 -10.30 10.25
N ARG A 116 14.48 -11.34 9.43
CA ARG A 116 14.25 -12.72 9.87
C ARG A 116 15.57 -13.45 10.07
N SER A 117 15.53 -14.52 10.86
CA SER A 117 16.67 -15.45 11.02
C SER A 117 17.16 -16.00 9.68
N HIS A 118 16.28 -16.06 8.69
CA HIS A 118 16.59 -16.43 7.32
C HIS A 118 16.07 -15.32 6.39
N PRO A 119 16.89 -14.32 6.05
CA PRO A 119 16.54 -13.29 5.09
C PRO A 119 16.13 -13.90 3.74
N THR A 120 15.08 -13.36 3.15
CA THR A 120 14.65 -13.76 1.80
C THR A 120 14.84 -12.55 0.89
N LEU A 121 15.77 -12.66 -0.06
CA LEU A 121 15.98 -11.64 -1.08
C LEU A 121 15.40 -12.13 -2.40
N TYR A 122 14.69 -11.25 -3.09
CA TYR A 122 14.21 -11.49 -4.45
C TYR A 122 15.18 -10.85 -5.44
N ASP A 123 15.80 -11.68 -6.29
CA ASP A 123 16.69 -11.24 -7.36
C ASP A 123 16.30 -11.94 -8.68
N PRO A 124 15.70 -11.21 -9.62
CA PRO A 124 15.27 -9.81 -9.55
C PRO A 124 14.11 -9.58 -8.55
N PRO A 125 13.87 -8.34 -8.12
CA PRO A 125 12.72 -8.01 -7.28
C PRO A 125 11.40 -8.47 -7.88
N LEU A 126 10.47 -8.90 -7.02
CA LEU A 126 9.12 -9.25 -7.47
C LEU A 126 8.36 -7.99 -7.85
N ARG A 127 7.79 -7.98 -9.03
CA ARG A 127 7.12 -6.83 -9.64
C ARG A 127 5.62 -7.07 -9.76
N TYR A 128 4.83 -6.10 -9.32
CA TYR A 128 3.36 -6.11 -9.47
C TYR A 128 2.87 -4.78 -10.03
N GLU A 129 2.21 -4.85 -11.18
CA GLU A 129 1.53 -3.69 -11.77
C GLU A 129 0.35 -3.26 -10.88
N PRO A 130 0.08 -1.95 -10.75
CA PRO A 130 -1.17 -1.50 -10.16
C PRO A 130 -2.36 -1.94 -11.05
N LYS A 131 -3.41 -2.48 -10.42
CA LYS A 131 -4.66 -2.85 -11.11
C LYS A 131 -5.85 -2.49 -10.23
N PRO A 132 -6.95 -1.97 -10.79
CA PRO A 132 -8.14 -1.69 -10.00
C PRO A 132 -8.62 -2.96 -9.27
N ASN A 133 -9.07 -2.81 -8.02
CA ASN A 133 -9.48 -3.93 -7.15
C ASN A 133 -8.37 -4.91 -6.74
N ARG A 134 -7.11 -4.65 -7.06
CA ARG A 134 -6.00 -5.49 -6.62
C ARG A 134 -5.63 -5.18 -5.17
N LEU A 135 -5.58 -6.21 -4.35
CA LEU A 135 -5.08 -6.19 -2.98
C LEU A 135 -3.83 -7.06 -2.89
N LEU A 136 -2.69 -6.45 -2.58
CA LEU A 136 -1.45 -7.16 -2.26
C LEU A 136 -1.26 -7.17 -0.75
N ILE A 137 -0.96 -8.33 -0.17
CA ILE A 137 -0.69 -8.51 1.25
C ILE A 137 0.71 -9.10 1.41
N PHE A 138 1.51 -8.54 2.31
CA PHE A 138 2.90 -8.90 2.50
C PHE A 138 3.35 -8.69 3.95
N PRO A 139 4.45 -9.33 4.39
CA PRO A 139 5.02 -9.09 5.69
C PRO A 139 5.45 -7.63 5.88
N SER A 140 5.23 -7.06 7.08
CA SER A 140 5.57 -5.66 7.34
C SER A 140 7.08 -5.36 7.27
N ASP A 141 7.93 -6.38 7.41
CA ASP A 141 9.39 -6.30 7.24
C ASP A 141 9.86 -6.49 5.79
N CYS A 142 8.93 -6.59 4.84
CA CYS A 142 9.28 -6.72 3.43
C CYS A 142 9.62 -5.35 2.83
N PHE A 143 10.88 -5.18 2.42
CA PHE A 143 11.33 -3.99 1.71
C PHE A 143 10.67 -3.89 0.35
N HIS A 144 10.12 -2.73 0.06
CA HIS A 144 9.45 -2.45 -1.20
C HIS A 144 9.59 -0.99 -1.60
N SER A 145 9.45 -0.77 -2.89
CA SER A 145 9.46 0.56 -3.51
C SER A 145 8.38 0.65 -4.57
N VAL A 146 8.05 1.85 -5.00
CA VAL A 146 7.10 2.07 -6.09
C VAL A 146 7.76 2.89 -7.17
N GLU A 147 7.74 2.39 -8.40
CA GLU A 147 8.29 3.08 -9.56
C GLU A 147 7.52 4.37 -9.89
N PRO A 148 8.16 5.32 -10.58
CA PRO A 148 7.49 6.54 -10.99
C PRO A 148 6.25 6.27 -11.84
N ASN A 149 5.15 6.95 -11.53
CA ASN A 149 3.99 6.98 -12.41
C ASN A 149 4.36 7.71 -13.71
N GLN A 150 4.22 7.06 -14.85
CA GLN A 150 4.55 7.66 -16.17
C GLN A 150 3.33 8.25 -16.89
N SER A 151 2.14 8.02 -16.36
CA SER A 151 0.89 8.59 -16.88
C SER A 151 0.69 10.04 -16.41
N ASP A 152 -0.06 10.82 -17.19
CA ASP A 152 -0.51 12.17 -16.78
C ASP A 152 -1.71 12.12 -15.81
N LYS A 153 -2.23 10.92 -15.52
CA LYS A 153 -3.32 10.71 -14.59
C LYS A 153 -2.82 10.24 -13.22
N GLU A 154 -3.60 10.53 -12.20
CA GLU A 154 -3.30 10.09 -10.84
C GLU A 154 -3.75 8.64 -10.58
N ARG A 155 -2.89 7.91 -9.85
CA ARG A 155 -3.20 6.60 -9.26
C ARG A 155 -3.50 6.76 -7.78
N MET A 156 -4.50 6.04 -7.30
CA MET A 156 -4.88 5.96 -5.89
C MET A 156 -4.94 4.51 -5.43
#